data_1764fc18fc7457c735d3cd3148cb2cc6
#
_entry.id   1764fc18fc7457c735d3cd3148cb2cc6
#
_cell.length_a   1.000
_cell.length_b   1.000
_cell.length_c   1.000
_cell.angle_alpha   90.00
_cell.angle_beta   90.00
_cell.angle_gamma   90.00
#
_symmetry.space_group_name_H-M   'P 1'
#
loop_
_entity.id
_entity.type
_entity.pdbx_description
1 polymer ?
#
loop_
_entity_poly.entity_id
_entity_poly.type
_entity_poly.pdbx_seq_one_letter_code
_entity_poly.pdbx_strand_id
1 'polypeptide(L)'
;MWANKLIKGEVHPPHTHSNNIFSGVYYLEGGSQIQFFDPRPQASVFQTNVTKVTQSNASMLAFDSQKGAGLIFPSWLTHWVPVTDKTRISISWNILLRGDYGQPGLSLIHI
;
A
#
# COMPACT_ATOMS: atom_id res chain seq x y z
N MET A 1 0.28 13.42 9.24
CA MET A 1 -1.06 12.83 9.50
C MET A 1 -2.12 13.64 8.78
N TRP A 2 -3.02 13.00 8.10
CA TRP A 2 -4.12 13.65 7.40
C TRP A 2 -5.34 12.72 7.34
N ALA A 3 -6.51 13.31 7.12
CA ALA A 3 -7.75 12.57 6.95
C ALA A 3 -8.14 12.48 5.49
N ASN A 4 -8.63 11.33 5.08
CA ASN A 4 -9.16 11.08 3.73
C ASN A 4 -10.62 10.67 3.84
N LYS A 5 -11.45 11.25 2.98
CA LYS A 5 -12.85 10.89 2.86
C LYS A 5 -13.16 10.57 1.40
N LEU A 6 -13.62 9.35 1.15
CA LEU A 6 -14.12 8.93 -0.15
C LEU A 6 -15.61 8.71 -0.03
N ILE A 7 -16.38 9.39 -0.88
CA ILE A 7 -17.82 9.15 -0.99
C ILE A 7 -18.07 8.08 -2.05
N LYS A 8 -19.30 7.57 -2.08
CA LYS A 8 -19.71 6.53 -3.04
C LYS A 8 -19.32 6.91 -4.46
N GLY A 9 -18.63 6.02 -5.15
CA GLY A 9 -18.20 6.21 -6.54
C GLY A 9 -16.78 6.75 -6.70
N GLU A 10 -16.13 7.20 -5.63
CA GLU A 10 -14.75 7.70 -5.67
C GLU A 10 -13.73 6.57 -5.53
N VAL A 11 -12.54 6.82 -6.08
CA VAL A 11 -11.40 5.92 -5.97
C VAL A 11 -10.19 6.67 -5.47
N HIS A 12 -9.24 5.94 -4.90
CA HIS A 12 -7.91 6.46 -4.63
C HIS A 12 -6.93 5.72 -5.55
N PRO A 13 -6.35 6.40 -6.57
CA PRO A 13 -5.56 5.72 -7.59
C PRO A 13 -4.28 5.10 -7.03
N PRO A 14 -3.68 4.13 -7.74
CA PRO A 14 -2.43 3.50 -7.33
C PRO A 14 -1.31 4.52 -7.13
N HIS A 15 -0.58 4.38 -6.02
CA HIS A 15 0.52 5.28 -5.70
C HIS A 15 1.46 4.65 -4.67
N THR A 16 2.60 5.30 -4.49
CA THR A 16 3.56 5.03 -3.42
C THR A 16 3.84 6.32 -2.67
N HIS A 17 4.48 6.21 -1.52
CA HIS A 17 4.90 7.37 -0.73
C HIS A 17 6.43 7.47 -0.78
N SER A 18 6.93 8.60 -1.29
CA SER A 18 8.37 8.86 -1.35
C SER A 18 8.89 9.46 -0.05
N ASN A 19 10.18 9.27 0.21
CA ASN A 19 10.89 9.83 1.37
C ASN A 19 10.35 9.40 2.73
N ASN A 20 9.69 8.25 2.78
CA ASN A 20 9.17 7.67 4.02
C ASN A 20 9.50 6.18 4.05
N ILE A 21 9.56 5.60 5.25
CA ILE A 21 9.83 4.17 5.42
C ILE A 21 8.55 3.38 5.51
N PHE A 22 7.66 3.81 6.40
CA PHE A 22 6.38 3.17 6.61
C PHE A 22 5.25 4.17 6.43
N SER A 23 4.15 3.65 5.96
CA SER A 23 2.87 4.36 5.88
C SER A 23 1.85 3.61 6.71
N GLY A 24 0.89 4.33 7.24
CA GLY A 24 -0.18 3.74 8.03
C GLY A 24 -1.52 4.34 7.71
N VAL A 25 -2.57 3.58 8.01
CA VAL A 25 -3.96 4.00 7.87
C VAL A 25 -4.78 3.43 9.00
N TYR A 26 -5.68 4.25 9.53
CA TYR A 26 -6.67 3.85 10.53
C TYR A 26 -8.06 4.22 10.03
N TYR A 27 -9.01 3.31 10.14
CA TYR A 27 -10.33 3.48 9.57
C TYR A 27 -11.34 3.97 10.59
N LEU A 28 -11.91 5.15 10.33
CA LEU A 28 -13.05 5.69 11.10
C LEU A 28 -14.38 5.19 10.54
N GLU A 29 -14.46 5.02 9.22
CA GLU A 29 -15.57 4.37 8.53
C GLU A 29 -15.02 3.48 7.43
N GLY A 30 -15.51 2.24 7.36
CA GLY A 30 -15.13 1.29 6.33
C GLY A 30 -15.86 1.54 5.02
N GLY A 31 -15.22 1.16 3.93
CA GLY A 31 -15.74 1.22 2.57
C GLY A 31 -15.02 0.16 1.76
N SER A 32 -14.58 0.49 0.54
CA SER A 32 -13.83 -0.47 -0.25
C SER A 32 -12.48 -0.80 0.38
N GLN A 33 -11.97 -1.94 0.03
CA GLN A 33 -10.70 -2.48 0.51
C GLN A 33 -9.53 -1.60 0.07
N ILE A 34 -8.41 -1.70 0.80
CA ILE A 34 -7.12 -1.29 0.30
C ILE A 34 -6.47 -2.51 -0.37
N GLN A 35 -5.88 -2.31 -1.54
CA GLN A 35 -5.24 -3.38 -2.30
C GLN A 35 -3.79 -3.02 -2.56
N PHE A 36 -2.92 -4.02 -2.36
CA PHE A 36 -1.47 -3.89 -2.56
C PHE A 36 -1.04 -4.75 -3.73
N PHE A 37 -0.16 -4.21 -4.57
CA PHE A 37 0.39 -4.91 -5.72
C PHE A 37 1.67 -5.64 -5.36
N ASP A 38 1.94 -6.75 -6.04
CA ASP A 38 3.25 -7.40 -5.98
C ASP A 38 4.31 -6.38 -6.39
N PRO A 39 5.32 -6.09 -5.53
CA PRO A 39 6.32 -5.08 -5.83
C PRO A 39 7.35 -5.52 -6.89
N ARG A 40 7.33 -6.78 -7.30
CA ARG A 40 8.24 -7.32 -8.29
C ARG A 40 7.64 -7.22 -9.68
N PRO A 41 7.98 -6.19 -10.50
CA PRO A 41 7.38 -6.03 -11.81
C PRO A 41 7.66 -7.22 -12.73
N GLN A 42 8.79 -7.90 -12.56
CA GLN A 42 9.15 -9.07 -13.35
C GLN A 42 8.27 -10.29 -13.05
N ALA A 43 7.61 -10.33 -11.91
CA ALA A 43 6.72 -11.45 -11.56
C ALA A 43 5.51 -11.55 -12.49
N SER A 44 5.13 -10.47 -13.16
CA SER A 44 4.01 -10.45 -14.11
C SER A 44 4.42 -10.74 -15.56
N VAL A 45 5.73 -10.81 -15.86
CA VAL A 45 6.22 -11.09 -17.22
C VAL A 45 5.93 -12.52 -17.65
N PHE A 46 6.01 -13.45 -16.71
CA PHE A 46 5.64 -14.84 -16.97
C PHE A 46 4.53 -15.24 -16.00
N GLN A 47 3.36 -15.50 -16.54
CA GLN A 47 2.21 -15.90 -15.72
C GLN A 47 2.11 -17.42 -15.68
N THR A 48 2.13 -17.96 -14.48
CA THR A 48 1.92 -19.38 -14.25
C THR A 48 0.43 -19.67 -14.10
N ASN A 49 0.06 -20.92 -14.40
CA ASN A 49 -1.31 -21.38 -14.21
C ASN A 49 -1.52 -21.70 -12.71
N VAL A 50 -2.17 -20.78 -12.00
CA VAL A 50 -2.38 -20.89 -10.56
C VAL A 50 -3.68 -21.63 -10.30
N THR A 51 -3.60 -22.79 -9.62
CA THR A 51 -4.79 -23.58 -9.27
C THR A 51 -5.44 -23.12 -7.97
N LYS A 52 -4.66 -22.51 -7.07
CA LYS A 52 -5.16 -21.96 -5.82
C LYS A 52 -4.35 -20.72 -5.45
N VAL A 53 -5.03 -19.59 -5.29
CA VAL A 53 -4.38 -18.33 -4.90
C VAL A 53 -4.06 -18.35 -3.41
N THR A 54 -2.82 -18.04 -3.06
CA THR A 54 -2.32 -17.91 -1.68
C THR A 54 -1.61 -16.56 -1.54
N GLN A 55 -1.22 -16.20 -0.32
CA GLN A 55 -0.42 -14.99 -0.09
C GLN A 55 0.93 -15.01 -0.79
N SER A 56 1.49 -16.19 -1.04
CA SER A 56 2.79 -16.30 -1.69
C SER A 56 2.74 -16.27 -3.22
N ASN A 57 1.61 -16.52 -3.84
CA ASN A 57 1.47 -16.54 -5.32
C ASN A 57 0.49 -15.51 -5.87
N ALA A 58 -0.16 -14.74 -5.01
CA ALA A 58 -1.07 -13.68 -5.44
C ALA A 58 -0.31 -12.49 -6.00
N SER A 59 -0.81 -11.92 -7.09
CA SER A 59 -0.28 -10.66 -7.65
C SER A 59 -0.78 -9.43 -6.91
N MET A 60 -1.81 -9.58 -6.08
CA MET A 60 -2.44 -8.51 -5.34
C MET A 60 -3.00 -9.04 -4.02
N LEU A 61 -2.84 -8.27 -2.95
CA LEU A 61 -3.43 -8.56 -1.64
C LEU A 61 -4.46 -7.49 -1.31
N ALA A 62 -5.60 -7.91 -0.79
CA ALA A 62 -6.67 -7.01 -0.38
C ALA A 62 -6.92 -7.14 1.12
N PHE A 63 -7.10 -6.01 1.79
CA PHE A 63 -7.44 -5.95 3.21
C PHE A 63 -8.70 -5.13 3.41
N ASP A 64 -9.64 -5.67 4.17
CA ASP A 64 -10.86 -4.97 4.48
C ASP A 64 -10.60 -3.71 5.30
N SER A 65 -11.25 -2.61 4.94
CA SER A 65 -11.20 -1.37 5.69
C SER A 65 -12.28 -1.37 6.78
N GLN A 66 -12.03 -2.14 7.83
CA GLN A 66 -12.97 -2.24 8.94
C GLN A 66 -12.83 -1.05 9.88
N LYS A 67 -13.96 -0.48 10.30
CA LYS A 67 -13.99 0.57 11.32
C LYS A 67 -13.25 0.12 12.58
N GLY A 68 -12.35 0.95 13.06
CA GLY A 68 -11.54 0.67 14.25
C GLY A 68 -10.30 -0.17 14.00
N ALA A 69 -10.06 -0.60 12.74
CA ALA A 69 -8.85 -1.32 12.36
C ALA A 69 -7.84 -0.38 11.71
N GLY A 70 -6.60 -0.82 11.65
CA GLY A 70 -5.54 -0.08 10.98
C GLY A 70 -4.50 -1.01 10.37
N LEU A 71 -3.72 -0.45 9.46
CA LEU A 71 -2.62 -1.14 8.79
C LEU A 71 -1.37 -0.28 8.81
N ILE A 72 -0.22 -0.93 8.91
CA ILE A 72 1.09 -0.31 8.69
C ILE A 72 1.78 -1.12 7.61
N PHE A 73 2.31 -0.45 6.61
CA PHE A 73 2.93 -1.10 5.45
C PHE A 73 4.13 -0.29 4.97
N PRO A 74 5.07 -0.93 4.25
CA PRO A 74 6.20 -0.21 3.66
C PRO A 74 5.72 0.87 2.69
N SER A 75 6.29 2.07 2.77
CA SER A 75 5.88 3.21 1.95
C SER A 75 6.12 2.99 0.45
N TRP A 76 7.08 2.12 0.09
CA TRP A 76 7.37 1.79 -1.32
C TRP A 76 6.36 0.84 -1.95
N LEU A 77 5.47 0.24 -1.16
CA LEU A 77 4.49 -0.73 -1.65
C LEU A 77 3.36 0.00 -2.36
N THR A 78 3.19 -0.28 -3.65
CA THR A 78 2.13 0.34 -4.44
C THR A 78 0.77 -0.16 -3.98
N HIS A 79 -0.15 0.77 -3.75
CA HIS A 79 -1.48 0.47 -3.24
C HIS A 79 -2.51 1.42 -3.84
N TRP A 80 -3.75 1.03 -3.77
CA TRP A 80 -4.88 1.82 -4.21
C TRP A 80 -6.15 1.44 -3.45
N VAL A 81 -7.17 2.26 -3.60
CA VAL A 81 -8.50 1.98 -3.07
C VAL A 81 -9.45 1.96 -4.25
N PRO A 82 -10.04 0.80 -4.59
CA PRO A 82 -11.05 0.70 -5.65
C PRO A 82 -12.28 1.55 -5.35
N VAL A 83 -13.16 1.66 -6.35
CA VAL A 83 -14.42 2.38 -6.21
C VAL A 83 -15.14 1.94 -4.94
N THR A 84 -15.42 2.90 -4.06
CA THR A 84 -16.16 2.61 -2.83
C THR A 84 -17.66 2.68 -3.08
N ASP A 85 -18.41 1.75 -2.48
CA ASP A 85 -19.86 1.69 -2.56
C ASP A 85 -20.56 2.46 -1.43
N LYS A 86 -19.78 2.96 -0.48
CA LYS A 86 -20.24 3.76 0.65
C LYS A 86 -19.15 4.73 1.09
N THR A 87 -19.50 5.66 1.97
CA THR A 87 -18.52 6.60 2.52
C THR A 87 -17.43 5.86 3.29
N ARG A 88 -16.17 6.19 2.97
CA ARG A 88 -14.98 5.63 3.60
C ARG A 88 -14.16 6.78 4.17
N ILE A 89 -13.87 6.71 5.46
CA ILE A 89 -13.10 7.74 6.18
C ILE A 89 -11.91 7.08 6.85
N SER A 90 -10.73 7.59 6.56
CA SER A 90 -9.49 7.07 7.14
C SER A 90 -8.58 8.21 7.57
N ILE A 91 -7.72 7.91 8.53
CA ILE A 91 -6.61 8.78 8.94
C ILE A 91 -5.34 8.10 8.48
N SER A 92 -4.51 8.84 7.74
CA SER A 92 -3.26 8.33 7.21
C SER A 92 -2.07 9.06 7.80
N TRP A 93 -0.94 8.38 7.87
CA TRP A 93 0.32 8.97 8.31
C TRP A 93 1.49 8.29 7.63
N ASN A 94 2.64 8.97 7.63
CA ASN A 94 3.90 8.42 7.17
C ASN A 94 4.93 8.52 8.28
N ILE A 95 5.83 7.54 8.33
CA ILE A 95 6.94 7.50 9.27
C ILE A 95 8.23 7.76 8.49
N LEU A 96 8.93 8.80 8.90
CA LEU A 96 10.19 9.23 8.32
C LEU A 96 11.33 8.96 9.31
N LEU A 97 12.43 8.39 8.82
CA LEU A 97 13.65 8.31 9.61
C LEU A 97 14.33 9.67 9.67
N ARG A 98 14.86 9.99 10.84
CA ARG A 98 15.71 11.16 11.05
C ARG A 98 17.11 10.71 11.47
N GLY A 99 18.09 11.55 11.16
CA GLY A 99 19.50 11.31 11.50
C GLY A 99 20.28 10.70 10.34
N ASP A 100 21.50 10.28 10.64
CA ASP A 100 22.36 9.66 9.65
C ASP A 100 22.06 8.17 9.57
N TYR A 101 21.76 7.69 8.38
CA TYR A 101 21.48 6.28 8.14
C TYR A 101 21.98 5.87 6.76
N GLY A 102 22.15 4.56 6.59
CA GLY A 102 22.75 4.01 5.41
C GLY A 102 24.28 4.12 5.44
N GLN A 103 24.92 3.59 4.42
CA GLN A 103 26.37 3.67 4.26
C GLN A 103 26.69 4.47 3.01
N PRO A 104 27.58 5.49 3.11
CA PRO A 104 27.98 6.26 1.94
C PRO A 104 28.55 5.37 0.85
N GLY A 105 28.16 5.60 -0.39
CA GLY A 105 28.69 4.90 -1.55
C GLY A 105 28.14 3.51 -1.83
N LEU A 106 27.15 3.03 -1.07
CA LEU A 106 26.55 1.71 -1.30
C LEU A 106 25.78 1.61 -2.62
N SER A 107 25.31 2.72 -3.14
CA SER A 107 24.60 2.77 -4.43
C SER A 107 25.56 2.73 -5.62
N LEU A 108 26.88 2.76 -5.39
CA LEU A 108 27.88 2.80 -6.44
C LEU A 108 28.73 1.53 -6.40
N ILE A 109 28.76 0.82 -7.52
CA ILE A 109 29.57 -0.38 -7.68
C ILE A 109 30.76 -0.04 -8.58
N HIS A 110 31.96 -0.28 -8.08
CA HIS A 110 33.20 -0.17 -8.83
C HIS A 110 33.58 -1.55 -9.33
N ILE A 111 33.69 -1.68 -10.62
CA ILE A 111 34.11 -2.93 -11.27
C ILE A 111 35.50 -2.75 -11.85
#